data_ba4df8823ccedf211d3c8c7ea9bc2a9b
#
_entry.id   ba4df8823ccedf211d3c8c7ea9bc2a9b
#
_cell.length_a   1.000
_cell.length_b   1.000
_cell.length_c   1.000
_cell.angle_alpha   90.00
_cell.angle_beta   90.00
_cell.angle_gamma   90.00
#
_symmetry.space_group_name_H-M   'P 1'
#
loop_
_entity.id
_entity.type
_entity.pdbx_description
1 polymer ?
#
loop_
_entity_poly.entity_id
_entity_poly.type
_entity_poly.pdbx_seq_one_letter_code
_entity_poly.pdbx_strand_id
1 'polypeptide(L)'
;MIQKLALAAALLATLGAARAEVATYAIDPTHTFATFEIGHMGTSTLRGRFDKKDGSVQIDRAGKTGKVEINIDTTSISTGTAPFDGHLKSKDFFDVANFPSARFVGDKFSFDGDKVTSVSGTLTLLGKSQPVTLTATRFNCYLNPMFKREVCGGDFETTLQRSQWGMGWGLQMGAPDSVRLLVQVEAIKQ
;
A
#
# COMPACT_ATOMS: atom_id res chain seq x y z
N MET A 1 15.55 -74.32 -22.31
CA MET A 1 15.29 -73.51 -21.13
C MET A 1 15.58 -72.06 -21.51
N ILE A 2 14.54 -71.25 -21.73
CA ILE A 2 14.65 -69.85 -22.18
C ILE A 2 14.30 -68.99 -20.98
N GLN A 3 15.30 -68.28 -20.41
CA GLN A 3 15.10 -67.32 -19.35
C GLN A 3 14.57 -66.02 -19.95
N LYS A 4 13.37 -65.61 -19.55
CA LYS A 4 12.79 -64.31 -19.88
C LYS A 4 13.29 -63.28 -18.84
N LEU A 5 14.16 -62.33 -19.27
CA LEU A 5 14.49 -61.10 -18.49
C LEU A 5 13.34 -60.11 -18.64
N ALA A 6 12.67 -59.83 -17.57
CA ALA A 6 11.72 -58.72 -17.50
C ALA A 6 12.47 -57.43 -17.13
N LEU A 7 12.56 -56.49 -18.06
CA LEU A 7 13.08 -55.14 -17.80
C LEU A 7 11.95 -54.30 -17.18
N ALA A 8 12.06 -54.00 -15.89
CA ALA A 8 11.18 -53.04 -15.23
C ALA A 8 11.73 -51.63 -15.45
N ALA A 9 11.11 -50.88 -16.34
CA ALA A 9 11.40 -49.46 -16.51
C ALA A 9 10.72 -48.63 -15.38
N ALA A 10 11.51 -48.14 -14.44
CA ALA A 10 11.04 -47.21 -13.42
C ALA A 10 10.89 -45.80 -14.05
N LEU A 11 9.65 -45.37 -14.31
CA LEU A 11 9.37 -43.97 -14.62
C LEU A 11 9.55 -43.16 -13.35
N LEU A 12 10.68 -42.43 -13.23
CA LEU A 12 10.83 -41.38 -12.27
C LEU A 12 10.01 -40.17 -12.78
N ALA A 13 8.82 -39.99 -12.23
CA ALA A 13 8.05 -38.77 -12.38
C ALA A 13 8.78 -37.67 -11.59
N THR A 14 9.53 -36.82 -12.28
CA THR A 14 10.04 -35.57 -11.71
C THR A 14 8.84 -34.64 -11.47
N LEU A 15 8.36 -34.63 -10.23
CA LEU A 15 7.46 -33.59 -9.75
C LEU A 15 8.25 -32.28 -9.79
N GLY A 16 8.16 -31.53 -10.90
CA GLY A 16 8.62 -30.19 -11.01
C GLY A 16 7.85 -29.39 -9.97
N ALA A 17 8.51 -28.99 -8.88
CA ALA A 17 7.97 -28.01 -7.96
C ALA A 17 7.63 -26.76 -8.79
N ALA A 18 6.35 -26.48 -8.99
CA ALA A 18 5.90 -25.24 -9.58
C ALA A 18 6.47 -24.13 -8.70
N ARG A 19 7.52 -23.48 -9.18
CA ARG A 19 8.12 -22.33 -8.49
C ARG A 19 7.07 -21.25 -8.54
N ALA A 20 6.58 -20.85 -7.37
CA ALA A 20 5.65 -19.74 -7.26
C ALA A 20 6.26 -18.52 -7.97
N GLU A 21 5.57 -18.04 -8.98
CA GLU A 21 6.05 -16.90 -9.79
C GLU A 21 5.68 -15.62 -9.07
N VAL A 22 6.70 -14.89 -8.61
CA VAL A 22 6.52 -13.54 -8.05
C VAL A 22 6.03 -12.63 -9.17
N ALA A 23 4.77 -12.20 -9.08
CA ALA A 23 4.21 -11.26 -10.03
C ALA A 23 4.49 -9.82 -9.60
N THR A 24 4.93 -8.98 -10.55
CA THR A 24 5.16 -7.56 -10.35
C THR A 24 4.00 -6.76 -10.93
N TYR A 25 3.53 -5.78 -10.17
CA TYR A 25 2.44 -4.89 -10.54
C TYR A 25 2.90 -3.45 -10.40
N ALA A 26 2.62 -2.60 -11.40
CA ALA A 26 2.77 -1.16 -11.29
C ALA A 26 1.49 -0.53 -10.75
N ILE A 27 1.61 0.42 -9.83
CA ILE A 27 0.47 1.19 -9.31
C ILE A 27 -0.21 1.93 -10.46
N ASP A 28 -1.54 1.81 -10.54
CA ASP A 28 -2.36 2.65 -11.41
C ASP A 28 -2.67 3.98 -10.70
N PRO A 29 -2.07 5.09 -11.13
CA PRO A 29 -2.24 6.36 -10.43
C PRO A 29 -3.66 6.94 -10.59
N THR A 30 -4.45 6.46 -11.54
CA THR A 30 -5.82 6.93 -11.77
C THR A 30 -6.84 6.27 -10.84
N HIS A 31 -6.52 5.07 -10.33
CA HIS A 31 -7.37 4.31 -9.43
C HIS A 31 -6.74 4.10 -8.04
N THR A 32 -5.63 4.79 -7.75
CA THR A 32 -4.95 4.72 -6.45
C THR A 32 -5.01 6.07 -5.76
N PHE A 33 -5.46 6.09 -4.50
CA PHE A 33 -5.57 7.30 -3.69
C PHE A 33 -5.14 7.05 -2.25
N ALA A 34 -4.37 7.97 -1.69
CA ALA A 34 -4.11 8.06 -0.27
C ALA A 34 -4.92 9.25 0.29
N THR A 35 -5.96 8.95 1.04
CA THR A 35 -6.88 9.91 1.65
C THR A 35 -6.69 9.89 3.17
N PHE A 36 -6.76 11.04 3.79
CA PHE A 36 -6.73 11.15 5.25
C PHE A 36 -8.02 11.80 5.78
N GLU A 37 -8.37 11.42 7.00
CA GLU A 37 -9.48 11.99 7.76
C GLU A 37 -8.99 12.39 9.15
N ILE A 38 -9.36 13.59 9.59
CA ILE A 38 -9.06 14.09 10.92
C ILE A 38 -10.26 14.83 11.50
N GLY A 39 -10.55 14.60 12.77
CA GLY A 39 -11.60 15.33 13.48
C GLY A 39 -11.30 16.83 13.59
N HIS A 40 -12.31 17.67 13.51
CA HIS A 40 -12.18 19.11 13.70
C HIS A 40 -13.04 19.56 14.88
N MET A 41 -12.37 19.83 16.01
CA MET A 41 -12.97 20.36 17.25
C MET A 41 -14.22 19.60 17.74
N GLY A 42 -14.28 18.29 17.50
CA GLY A 42 -15.44 17.46 17.85
C GLY A 42 -16.70 17.70 17.00
N THR A 43 -16.64 18.56 15.98
CA THR A 43 -17.80 18.99 15.20
C THR A 43 -17.92 18.28 13.87
N SER A 44 -16.82 18.19 13.10
CA SER A 44 -16.83 17.65 11.75
C SER A 44 -15.55 16.88 11.46
N THR A 45 -15.47 16.25 10.29
CA THR A 45 -14.29 15.57 9.80
C THR A 45 -13.72 16.32 8.61
N LEU A 46 -12.47 16.78 8.74
CA LEU A 46 -11.69 17.29 7.63
C LEU A 46 -11.11 16.13 6.83
N ARG A 47 -11.09 16.28 5.52
CA ARG A 47 -10.57 15.28 4.58
C ARG A 47 -9.63 15.93 3.59
N GLY A 48 -8.65 15.16 3.18
CA GLY A 48 -7.77 15.52 2.10
C GLY A 48 -7.15 14.28 1.47
N ARG A 49 -6.48 14.45 0.35
CA ARG A 49 -5.79 13.38 -0.37
C ARG A 49 -4.52 13.89 -1.04
N PHE A 50 -3.71 12.97 -1.52
CA PHE A 50 -2.56 13.27 -2.36
C PHE A 50 -2.86 12.86 -3.80
N ASP A 51 -2.75 13.80 -4.74
CA ASP A 51 -3.11 13.56 -6.14
C ASP A 51 -2.00 12.87 -6.95
N LYS A 52 -0.73 12.97 -6.51
CA LYS A 52 0.42 12.36 -7.18
C LYS A 52 1.07 11.27 -6.33
N LYS A 53 1.18 10.10 -6.89
CA LYS A 53 1.77 8.91 -6.30
C LYS A 53 2.22 7.97 -7.39
N ASP A 54 3.23 7.17 -7.09
CA ASP A 54 3.72 6.08 -7.90
C ASP A 54 4.16 4.91 -7.01
N GLY A 55 4.52 3.79 -7.62
CA GLY A 55 5.03 2.66 -6.88
C GLY A 55 4.84 1.34 -7.58
N SER A 56 5.23 0.29 -6.88
CA SER A 56 5.10 -1.08 -7.36
C SER A 56 4.77 -2.04 -6.23
N VAL A 57 4.16 -3.15 -6.61
CA VAL A 57 3.84 -4.26 -5.71
C VAL A 57 4.37 -5.54 -6.33
N GLN A 58 5.04 -6.35 -5.53
CA GLN A 58 5.40 -7.72 -5.86
C GLN A 58 4.58 -8.64 -4.97
N ILE A 59 3.90 -9.62 -5.53
CA ILE A 59 3.09 -10.57 -4.78
C ILE A 59 3.37 -11.99 -5.28
N ASP A 60 3.66 -12.88 -4.34
CA ASP A 60 3.59 -14.33 -4.50
C ASP A 60 2.43 -14.85 -3.65
N ARG A 61 1.28 -15.09 -4.30
CA ARG A 61 0.08 -15.57 -3.61
C ARG A 61 0.21 -17.00 -3.12
N ALA A 62 0.98 -17.83 -3.85
CA ALA A 62 1.22 -19.21 -3.45
C ALA A 62 2.19 -19.30 -2.27
N GLY A 63 3.28 -18.52 -2.32
CA GLY A 63 4.26 -18.42 -1.24
C GLY A 63 3.83 -17.53 -0.07
N LYS A 64 2.67 -16.86 -0.17
CA LYS A 64 2.13 -15.94 0.87
C LYS A 64 3.13 -14.84 1.25
N THR A 65 3.83 -14.30 0.25
CA THR A 65 4.79 -13.21 0.43
C THR A 65 4.48 -12.04 -0.49
N GLY A 66 5.00 -10.87 -0.14
CA GLY A 66 4.86 -9.69 -0.97
C GLY A 66 5.83 -8.59 -0.55
N LYS A 67 5.97 -7.62 -1.44
CA LYS A 67 6.68 -6.38 -1.19
C LYS A 67 5.93 -5.25 -1.89
N VAL A 68 5.75 -4.14 -1.21
CA VAL A 68 5.16 -2.94 -1.78
C VAL A 68 6.05 -1.74 -1.50
N GLU A 69 6.16 -0.87 -2.49
CA GLU A 69 6.77 0.44 -2.35
C GLU A 69 5.86 1.47 -3.01
N ILE A 70 5.43 2.47 -2.22
CA ILE A 70 4.61 3.58 -2.68
C ILE A 70 5.31 4.88 -2.31
N ASN A 71 5.46 5.75 -3.30
CA ASN A 71 5.94 7.12 -3.13
C ASN A 71 4.76 8.08 -3.33
N ILE A 72 4.66 9.08 -2.48
CA ILE A 72 3.62 10.10 -2.50
C ILE A 72 4.30 11.47 -2.59
N ASP A 73 3.94 12.24 -3.61
CA ASP A 73 4.33 13.65 -3.72
C ASP A 73 3.49 14.47 -2.73
N THR A 74 4.10 14.91 -1.63
CA THR A 74 3.42 15.68 -0.58
C THR A 74 3.00 17.06 -1.06
N THR A 75 3.60 17.60 -2.13
CA THR A 75 3.20 18.87 -2.73
C THR A 75 1.83 18.78 -3.42
N SER A 76 1.37 17.56 -3.71
CA SER A 76 0.10 17.27 -4.37
C SER A 76 -1.10 17.17 -3.42
N ILE A 77 -0.92 17.54 -2.14
CA ILE A 77 -2.00 17.53 -1.16
C ILE A 77 -3.15 18.43 -1.60
N SER A 78 -4.38 17.93 -1.49
CA SER A 78 -5.61 18.64 -1.86
C SER A 78 -6.72 18.31 -0.88
N THR A 79 -7.33 19.35 -0.33
CA THR A 79 -8.55 19.29 0.49
C THR A 79 -9.76 19.90 -0.23
N GLY A 80 -9.56 20.37 -1.46
CA GLY A 80 -10.54 21.15 -2.20
C GLY A 80 -10.60 22.62 -1.78
N THR A 81 -9.73 23.07 -0.85
CA THR A 81 -9.72 24.44 -0.32
C THR A 81 -8.29 25.00 -0.33
N ALA A 82 -7.98 25.87 -1.28
CA ALA A 82 -6.61 26.34 -1.52
C ALA A 82 -5.92 26.98 -0.29
N PRO A 83 -6.57 27.83 0.55
CA PRO A 83 -5.94 28.32 1.77
C PRO A 83 -5.55 27.22 2.75
N PHE A 84 -6.39 26.16 2.88
CA PHE A 84 -6.10 25.04 3.75
C PHE A 84 -4.97 24.18 3.18
N ASP A 85 -4.98 23.92 1.87
CA ASP A 85 -3.88 23.24 1.20
C ASP A 85 -2.54 23.95 1.40
N GLY A 86 -2.55 25.30 1.33
CA GLY A 86 -1.37 26.13 1.60
C GLY A 86 -0.85 25.94 3.03
N HIS A 87 -1.74 25.91 4.03
CA HIS A 87 -1.35 25.67 5.43
C HIS A 87 -0.79 24.25 5.62
N LEU A 88 -1.45 23.24 5.05
CA LEU A 88 -0.95 21.86 5.13
C LEU A 88 0.43 21.69 4.48
N LYS A 89 0.75 22.45 3.44
CA LYS A 89 2.07 22.43 2.77
C LYS A 89 3.16 23.13 3.58
N SER A 90 2.80 23.97 4.57
CA SER A 90 3.75 24.73 5.36
C SER A 90 4.53 23.87 6.35
N LYS A 91 5.53 24.48 7.01
CA LYS A 91 6.35 23.86 8.06
C LYS A 91 5.57 23.41 9.30
N ASP A 92 4.34 23.88 9.46
CA ASP A 92 3.47 23.48 10.56
C ASP A 92 2.95 22.03 10.39
N PHE A 93 2.93 21.53 9.13
CA PHE A 93 2.42 20.20 8.77
C PHE A 93 3.42 19.42 7.90
N PHE A 94 3.24 19.40 6.58
CA PHE A 94 4.01 18.53 5.69
C PHE A 94 5.36 19.12 5.29
N ASP A 95 5.60 20.42 5.52
CA ASP A 95 6.87 21.12 5.18
C ASP A 95 7.40 20.68 3.80
N VAL A 96 6.53 20.80 2.80
CA VAL A 96 6.79 20.23 1.47
C VAL A 96 8.01 20.84 0.78
N ALA A 97 8.48 22.01 1.23
CA ALA A 97 9.70 22.61 0.72
C ALA A 97 10.96 21.81 1.10
N ASN A 98 10.97 21.19 2.28
CA ASN A 98 12.07 20.37 2.79
C ASN A 98 11.80 18.87 2.61
N PHE A 99 10.53 18.45 2.63
CA PHE A 99 10.10 17.06 2.56
C PHE A 99 9.03 16.87 1.47
N PRO A 100 9.41 16.97 0.18
CA PRO A 100 8.46 16.93 -0.93
C PRO A 100 7.84 15.54 -1.16
N SER A 101 8.28 14.51 -0.43
CA SER A 101 7.78 13.14 -0.60
C SER A 101 7.57 12.42 0.72
N ALA A 102 6.59 11.52 0.75
CA ALA A 102 6.44 10.48 1.75
C ALA A 102 6.61 9.11 1.06
N ARG A 103 7.06 8.09 1.81
CA ARG A 103 7.32 6.76 1.25
C ARG A 103 6.85 5.68 2.21
N PHE A 104 6.10 4.71 1.69
CA PHE A 104 5.76 3.49 2.41
C PHE A 104 6.46 2.29 1.76
N VAL A 105 7.14 1.48 2.58
CA VAL A 105 7.73 0.20 2.17
C VAL A 105 7.18 -0.87 3.08
N GLY A 106 6.40 -1.81 2.51
CA GLY A 106 5.84 -2.95 3.20
C GLY A 106 6.41 -4.26 2.67
N ASP A 107 6.80 -5.15 3.55
CA ASP A 107 7.39 -6.45 3.23
C ASP A 107 6.77 -7.62 4.03
N LYS A 108 5.87 -7.31 4.96
CA LYS A 108 5.15 -8.32 5.77
C LYS A 108 3.69 -8.32 5.38
N PHE A 109 3.34 -9.27 4.54
CA PHE A 109 1.98 -9.47 4.06
C PHE A 109 1.30 -10.59 4.85
N SER A 110 0.05 -10.38 5.25
CA SER A 110 -0.84 -11.42 5.78
C SER A 110 -1.89 -11.77 4.74
N PHE A 111 -2.26 -13.05 4.68
CA PHE A 111 -3.21 -13.56 3.69
C PHE A 111 -4.31 -14.40 4.36
N ASP A 112 -5.51 -14.34 3.78
CA ASP A 112 -6.58 -15.30 3.96
C ASP A 112 -6.90 -15.89 2.58
N GLY A 113 -6.61 -17.19 2.39
CA GLY A 113 -6.59 -17.78 1.05
C GLY A 113 -5.65 -16.98 0.13
N ASP A 114 -6.14 -16.49 -0.99
CA ASP A 114 -5.38 -15.67 -1.95
C ASP A 114 -5.56 -14.16 -1.75
N LYS A 115 -6.28 -13.77 -0.70
CA LYS A 115 -6.56 -12.36 -0.40
C LYS A 115 -5.56 -11.82 0.61
N VAL A 116 -4.99 -10.65 0.31
CA VAL A 116 -4.20 -9.88 1.29
C VAL A 116 -5.15 -9.32 2.34
N THR A 117 -4.85 -9.56 3.61
CA THR A 117 -5.61 -9.04 4.76
C THR A 117 -4.90 -7.90 5.49
N SER A 118 -3.58 -7.86 5.43
CA SER A 118 -2.81 -6.73 5.94
C SER A 118 -1.44 -6.64 5.31
N VAL A 119 -0.87 -5.43 5.36
CA VAL A 119 0.51 -5.16 4.98
C VAL A 119 1.16 -4.34 6.07
N SER A 120 2.20 -4.87 6.71
CA SER A 120 3.03 -4.14 7.67
C SER A 120 4.32 -3.71 7.02
N GLY A 121 4.77 -2.51 7.37
CA GLY A 121 5.96 -1.90 6.80
C GLY A 121 6.38 -0.64 7.54
N THR A 122 7.09 0.22 6.84
CA THR A 122 7.61 1.48 7.37
C THR A 122 7.08 2.65 6.53
N LEU A 123 6.46 3.60 7.19
CA LEU A 123 6.10 4.89 6.60
C LEU A 123 7.15 5.94 6.98
N THR A 124 7.80 6.51 5.98
CA THR A 124 8.69 7.65 6.13
C THR A 124 7.95 8.92 5.72
N LEU A 125 7.85 9.87 6.64
CA LEU A 125 7.20 11.15 6.47
C LEU A 125 7.96 12.21 7.27
N LEU A 126 8.18 13.41 6.72
CA LEU A 126 8.99 14.46 7.36
C LEU A 126 10.39 13.96 7.80
N GLY A 127 11.01 13.09 7.00
CA GLY A 127 12.30 12.49 7.31
C GLY A 127 12.30 11.49 8.47
N LYS A 128 11.14 11.18 9.10
CA LYS A 128 11.00 10.24 10.20
C LYS A 128 10.31 8.98 9.73
N SER A 129 10.84 7.82 10.15
CA SER A 129 10.33 6.50 9.80
C SER A 129 9.64 5.86 10.99
N GLN A 130 8.42 5.39 10.81
CA GLN A 130 7.64 4.68 11.84
C GLN A 130 7.04 3.40 11.27
N PRO A 131 6.90 2.35 12.08
CA PRO A 131 6.19 1.14 11.67
C PRO A 131 4.70 1.44 11.50
N VAL A 132 4.12 0.94 10.40
CA VAL A 132 2.69 1.09 10.09
C VAL A 132 2.17 -0.23 9.56
N THR A 133 0.98 -0.62 10.01
CA THR A 133 0.21 -1.73 9.44
C THR A 133 -1.03 -1.20 8.76
N LEU A 134 -1.18 -1.50 7.49
CA LEU A 134 -2.37 -1.22 6.70
C LEU A 134 -3.25 -2.48 6.71
N THR A 135 -4.47 -2.39 7.23
CA THR A 135 -5.45 -3.49 7.26
C THR A 135 -6.35 -3.39 6.05
N ALA A 136 -6.49 -4.48 5.30
CA ALA A 136 -7.39 -4.52 4.16
C ALA A 136 -8.84 -4.63 4.63
N THR A 137 -9.70 -3.72 4.17
CA THR A 137 -11.16 -3.83 4.29
C THR A 137 -11.75 -4.54 3.08
N ARG A 138 -11.01 -4.55 1.97
CA ARG A 138 -11.32 -5.25 0.73
C ARG A 138 -10.03 -5.57 -0.03
N PHE A 139 -9.97 -6.72 -0.68
CA PHE A 139 -8.92 -7.08 -1.63
C PHE A 139 -9.48 -7.99 -2.71
N ASN A 140 -9.10 -7.74 -3.96
CA ASN A 140 -9.48 -8.58 -5.10
C ASN A 140 -8.43 -8.47 -6.22
N CYS A 141 -8.38 -9.53 -7.05
CA CYS A 141 -7.68 -9.52 -8.33
C CYS A 141 -8.66 -9.90 -9.43
N TYR A 142 -8.56 -9.26 -10.60
CA TYR A 142 -9.39 -9.54 -11.76
C TYR A 142 -8.62 -9.35 -13.06
N LEU A 143 -9.04 -10.03 -14.13
CA LEU A 143 -8.52 -9.80 -15.46
C LEU A 143 -9.24 -8.57 -16.08
N ASN A 144 -8.49 -7.49 -16.29
CA ASN A 144 -9.08 -6.29 -16.88
C ASN A 144 -9.46 -6.57 -18.35
N PRO A 145 -10.73 -6.36 -18.73
CA PRO A 145 -11.23 -6.70 -20.06
C PRO A 145 -10.66 -5.81 -21.18
N MET A 146 -10.19 -4.61 -20.86
CA MET A 146 -9.70 -3.65 -21.85
C MET A 146 -8.25 -3.95 -22.25
N PHE A 147 -7.34 -4.08 -21.31
CA PHE A 147 -5.92 -4.29 -21.60
C PHE A 147 -5.43 -5.72 -21.33
N LYS A 148 -6.35 -6.65 -21.01
CA LYS A 148 -6.08 -8.09 -20.87
C LYS A 148 -4.94 -8.46 -19.92
N ARG A 149 -4.75 -7.64 -18.87
CA ARG A 149 -3.80 -7.90 -17.77
C ARG A 149 -4.52 -8.02 -16.46
N GLU A 150 -3.95 -8.80 -15.54
CA GLU A 150 -4.46 -8.89 -14.17
C GLU A 150 -4.26 -7.55 -13.45
N VAL A 151 -5.29 -7.12 -12.74
CA VAL A 151 -5.27 -6.00 -11.81
C VAL A 151 -5.56 -6.55 -10.44
N CYS A 152 -4.70 -6.25 -9.48
CA CYS A 152 -4.92 -6.56 -8.08
C CYS A 152 -4.97 -5.25 -7.27
N GLY A 153 -5.84 -5.22 -6.27
CA GLY A 153 -5.97 -4.04 -5.44
C GLY A 153 -6.98 -4.21 -4.32
N GLY A 154 -7.21 -3.13 -3.60
CA GLY A 154 -8.13 -3.11 -2.48
C GLY A 154 -8.18 -1.79 -1.76
N ASP A 155 -8.99 -1.77 -0.72
CA ASP A 155 -9.10 -0.67 0.23
C ASP A 155 -8.39 -1.09 1.52
N PHE A 156 -7.49 -0.24 1.99
CA PHE A 156 -6.71 -0.45 3.20
C PHE A 156 -6.87 0.74 4.12
N GLU A 157 -6.77 0.51 5.43
CA GLU A 157 -6.86 1.58 6.40
C GLU A 157 -5.90 1.39 7.59
N THR A 158 -5.59 2.51 8.23
CA THR A 158 -4.90 2.55 9.51
C THR A 158 -5.19 3.88 10.21
N THR A 159 -4.86 3.95 11.50
CA THR A 159 -4.89 5.19 12.27
C THR A 159 -3.47 5.53 12.71
N LEU A 160 -3.04 6.74 12.42
CA LEU A 160 -1.72 7.27 12.73
C LEU A 160 -1.80 8.33 13.83
N GLN A 161 -0.76 8.45 14.65
CA GLN A 161 -0.56 9.59 15.54
C GLN A 161 0.42 10.55 14.85
N ARG A 162 -0.08 11.66 14.31
CA ARG A 162 0.71 12.57 13.47
C ARG A 162 1.91 13.18 14.18
N SER A 163 1.86 13.27 15.51
CA SER A 163 2.96 13.72 16.36
C SER A 163 4.21 12.83 16.26
N GLN A 164 4.05 11.53 15.96
CA GLN A 164 5.16 10.60 15.78
C GLN A 164 6.09 11.01 14.62
N TRP A 165 5.56 11.72 13.64
CA TRP A 165 6.34 12.31 12.56
C TRP A 165 6.70 13.77 12.77
N GLY A 166 6.30 14.35 13.93
CA GLY A 166 6.61 15.74 14.28
C GLY A 166 5.57 16.76 13.89
N MET A 167 4.41 16.33 13.36
CA MET A 167 3.28 17.23 13.08
C MET A 167 2.54 17.58 14.36
N GLY A 168 3.09 18.53 15.14
CA GLY A 168 2.56 18.92 16.46
C GLY A 168 1.64 20.13 16.44
N TRP A 169 1.50 20.80 15.30
CA TRP A 169 0.70 22.03 15.26
C TRP A 169 -0.76 21.79 15.69
N GLY A 170 -1.27 22.68 16.53
CA GLY A 170 -2.66 22.62 16.99
C GLY A 170 -2.94 21.63 18.13
N LEU A 171 -2.03 20.73 18.51
CA LEU A 171 -2.26 19.74 19.58
C LEU A 171 -2.57 20.44 20.92
N GLN A 172 -1.83 21.50 21.26
CA GLN A 172 -2.05 22.30 22.48
C GLN A 172 -3.37 23.10 22.46
N MET A 173 -3.97 23.26 21.26
CA MET A 173 -5.25 23.92 21.06
C MET A 173 -6.42 22.94 20.94
N GLY A 174 -6.19 21.65 21.24
CA GLY A 174 -7.22 20.62 21.20
C GLY A 174 -7.45 19.95 19.82
N ALA A 175 -6.60 20.23 18.82
CA ALA A 175 -6.66 19.50 17.56
C ALA A 175 -6.24 18.03 17.79
N PRO A 176 -6.92 17.03 17.18
CA PRO A 176 -6.58 15.64 17.37
C PRO A 176 -5.18 15.28 16.87
N ASP A 177 -4.53 14.37 17.56
CA ASP A 177 -3.30 13.72 17.10
C ASP A 177 -3.60 12.56 16.12
N SER A 178 -4.74 11.91 16.32
CA SER A 178 -5.19 10.76 15.57
C SER A 178 -5.67 11.15 14.17
N VAL A 179 -5.07 10.56 13.14
CA VAL A 179 -5.43 10.71 11.72
C VAL A 179 -5.74 9.34 11.16
N ARG A 180 -6.93 9.16 10.59
CA ARG A 180 -7.28 7.95 9.83
C ARG A 180 -6.75 8.08 8.41
N LEU A 181 -5.97 7.10 7.98
CA LEU A 181 -5.46 6.99 6.62
C LEU A 181 -6.25 5.91 5.89
N LEU A 182 -6.78 6.25 4.72
CA LEU A 182 -7.52 5.39 3.83
C LEU A 182 -6.73 5.29 2.52
N VAL A 183 -6.33 4.08 2.15
CA VAL A 183 -5.55 3.82 0.93
C VAL A 183 -6.37 2.93 0.01
N GLN A 184 -6.89 3.51 -1.03
CA GLN A 184 -7.41 2.78 -2.18
C GLN A 184 -6.26 2.54 -3.13
N VAL A 185 -6.02 1.30 -3.54
CA VAL A 185 -4.94 0.96 -4.45
C VAL A 185 -5.38 -0.05 -5.49
N GLU A 186 -5.07 0.24 -6.75
CA GLU A 186 -5.08 -0.72 -7.85
C GLU A 186 -3.70 -0.77 -8.50
N ALA A 187 -3.27 -1.97 -8.87
CA ALA A 187 -1.98 -2.17 -9.51
C ALA A 187 -2.09 -3.19 -10.64
N ILE A 188 -1.44 -2.91 -11.76
CA ILE A 188 -1.55 -3.63 -13.02
C ILE A 188 -0.33 -4.53 -13.19
N LYS A 189 -0.54 -5.82 -13.40
CA LYS A 189 0.51 -6.82 -13.67
C LYS A 189 1.34 -6.41 -14.87
N GLN A 190 2.67 -6.50 -14.72
CA GLN A 190 3.65 -6.13 -15.75
C GLN A 190 4.07 -7.32 -16.62
#